data_6dc2cf6c5f44a694c78b37abab74ed69
#
_entry.id   6dc2cf6c5f44a694c78b37abab74ed69
#
_cell.length_a   1.000
_cell.length_b   1.000
_cell.length_c   1.000
_cell.angle_alpha   90.00
_cell.angle_beta   90.00
_cell.angle_gamma   90.00
#
_symmetry.space_group_name_H-M   'P 1'
#
loop_
_entity.id
_entity.type
_entity.pdbx_description
1 polymer ?
#
loop_
_entity_poly.entity_id
_entity_poly.type
_entity_poly.pdbx_seq_one_letter_code
_entity_poly.pdbx_strand_id
1 'polypeptide(L)'
;MTIVNYRVIALGVVMLLFGGCAEKPIVPGQPKVANIDLAPYVMHEECVDLVQGDRLDYRFASNNPVKFFIYYRDSNMVVEPITREGVVEDAGVFAPRITARYCLSWEANAAGALIGYQANVRRAAK
;
A
#
# COMPACT_ATOMS: atom_id res chain seq x y z
N MET A 1 -68.01 -9.39 -3.36
CA MET A 1 -66.79 -9.37 -4.21
C MET A 1 -65.75 -8.54 -3.53
N THR A 2 -64.75 -9.14 -2.99
CA THR A 2 -63.66 -8.45 -2.32
C THR A 2 -62.55 -8.23 -3.35
N ILE A 3 -62.36 -6.98 -3.74
CA ILE A 3 -61.21 -6.61 -4.60
C ILE A 3 -60.00 -6.52 -3.69
N VAL A 4 -59.11 -7.49 -3.77
CA VAL A 4 -57.83 -7.43 -3.08
C VAL A 4 -56.92 -6.60 -3.92
N ASN A 5 -56.70 -5.33 -3.53
CA ASN A 5 -55.68 -4.52 -4.11
C ASN A 5 -54.31 -4.97 -3.59
N TYR A 6 -53.66 -5.80 -4.37
CA TYR A 6 -52.25 -6.07 -4.15
C TYR A 6 -51.46 -4.82 -4.48
N ARG A 7 -51.19 -4.02 -3.48
CA ARG A 7 -50.13 -3.03 -3.60
C ARG A 7 -48.83 -3.84 -3.57
N VAL A 8 -48.31 -4.07 -4.74
CA VAL A 8 -46.95 -4.54 -4.87
C VAL A 8 -46.05 -3.46 -4.29
N ILE A 9 -45.66 -3.61 -3.04
CA ILE A 9 -44.59 -2.85 -2.46
C ILE A 9 -43.32 -3.42 -3.11
N ALA A 10 -42.90 -2.74 -4.16
CA ALA A 10 -41.55 -2.98 -4.68
C ALA A 10 -40.60 -2.55 -3.56
N LEU A 11 -40.14 -3.50 -2.75
CA LEU A 11 -38.99 -3.32 -1.91
C LEU A 11 -37.81 -3.10 -2.88
N GLY A 12 -37.51 -1.84 -3.13
CA GLY A 12 -36.28 -1.45 -3.76
C GLY A 12 -35.14 -1.92 -2.84
N VAL A 13 -34.51 -3.01 -3.22
CA VAL A 13 -33.23 -3.36 -2.63
C VAL A 13 -32.27 -2.27 -3.03
N VAL A 14 -32.07 -1.30 -2.15
CA VAL A 14 -30.98 -0.35 -2.26
C VAL A 14 -29.71 -1.17 -1.99
N MET A 15 -29.11 -1.70 -3.06
CA MET A 15 -27.74 -2.16 -2.98
C MET A 15 -26.90 -0.95 -2.68
N LEU A 16 -26.61 -0.76 -1.40
CA LEU A 16 -25.51 0.09 -0.97
C LEU A 16 -24.24 -0.58 -1.50
N LEU A 17 -23.85 -0.19 -2.69
CA LEU A 17 -22.51 -0.45 -3.18
C LEU A 17 -21.57 0.30 -2.24
N PHE A 18 -21.13 -0.36 -1.19
CA PHE A 18 -19.93 0.07 -0.47
C PHE A 18 -18.79 -0.08 -1.47
N GLY A 19 -18.57 0.97 -2.27
CA GLY A 19 -17.35 1.13 -3.00
C GLY A 19 -16.26 1.26 -1.95
N GLY A 20 -15.70 0.13 -1.48
CA GLY A 20 -14.47 0.15 -0.72
C GLY A 20 -13.46 0.91 -1.57
N CYS A 21 -12.82 1.96 -1.00
CA CYS A 21 -11.63 2.54 -1.60
C CYS A 21 -10.55 1.45 -1.61
N ALA A 22 -10.60 0.56 -2.60
CA ALA A 22 -9.50 -0.32 -2.87
C ALA A 22 -8.32 0.57 -3.24
N GLU A 23 -7.28 0.56 -2.42
CA GLU A 23 -6.03 1.22 -2.76
C GLU A 23 -5.58 0.69 -4.11
N LYS A 24 -5.26 1.60 -5.02
CA LYS A 24 -4.75 1.20 -6.32
C LYS A 24 -3.40 0.51 -6.11
N PRO A 25 -3.18 -0.68 -6.65
CA PRO A 25 -1.90 -1.33 -6.56
C PRO A 25 -0.82 -0.54 -7.32
N ILE A 26 0.44 -0.78 -6.98
CA ILE A 26 1.55 -0.25 -7.76
C ILE A 26 1.53 -0.95 -9.12
N VAL A 27 1.44 -0.15 -10.19
CA VAL A 27 1.45 -0.64 -11.58
C VAL A 27 2.78 -0.23 -12.22
N PRO A 28 3.53 -1.18 -12.82
CA PRO A 28 4.78 -0.85 -13.49
C PRO A 28 4.61 0.25 -14.54
N GLY A 29 5.52 1.23 -14.53
CA GLY A 29 5.50 2.36 -15.45
C GLY A 29 4.57 3.50 -15.05
N GLN A 30 3.83 3.37 -13.96
CA GLN A 30 2.96 4.42 -13.43
C GLN A 30 3.33 4.73 -11.98
N PRO A 31 3.74 5.98 -11.66
CA PRO A 31 3.98 6.36 -10.28
C PRO A 31 2.72 6.25 -9.44
N LYS A 32 2.81 5.56 -8.31
CA LYS A 32 1.77 5.61 -7.28
C LYS A 32 2.11 6.72 -6.30
N VAL A 33 1.18 7.65 -6.12
CA VAL A 33 1.28 8.73 -5.14
C VAL A 33 0.13 8.57 -4.16
N ALA A 34 0.45 8.51 -2.87
CA ALA A 34 -0.57 8.35 -1.84
C ALA A 34 -0.19 9.06 -0.55
N ASN A 35 -1.22 9.38 0.23
CA ASN A 35 -1.09 9.90 1.59
C ASN A 35 -1.70 8.91 2.55
N ILE A 36 -1.01 8.68 3.67
CA ILE A 36 -1.44 7.77 4.71
C ILE A 36 -1.47 8.50 6.05
N ASP A 37 -2.52 8.23 6.82
CA ASP A 37 -2.66 8.69 8.20
C ASP A 37 -2.53 7.47 9.11
N LEU A 38 -1.41 7.38 9.83
CA LEU A 38 -1.14 6.28 10.75
C LEU A 38 -1.42 6.71 12.19
N ALA A 39 -2.31 5.98 12.83
CA ALA A 39 -2.47 6.04 14.29
C ALA A 39 -1.18 5.58 14.99
N PRO A 40 -0.99 5.89 16.29
CA PRO A 40 0.17 5.42 17.04
C PRO A 40 0.40 3.92 16.89
N TYR A 41 1.64 3.54 16.61
CA TYR A 41 2.10 2.16 16.46
C TYR A 41 1.47 1.34 15.30
N VAL A 42 0.70 1.99 14.44
CA VAL A 42 0.10 1.32 13.28
C VAL A 42 1.12 1.27 12.13
N MET A 43 1.07 0.21 11.37
CA MET A 43 1.90 -0.02 10.19
C MET A 43 1.05 0.01 8.93
N HIS A 44 1.58 0.61 7.87
CA HIS A 44 1.04 0.55 6.52
C HIS A 44 2.01 -0.19 5.61
N GLU A 45 1.48 -1.06 4.77
CA GLU A 45 2.27 -1.81 3.80
C GLU A 45 1.75 -1.59 2.38
N GLU A 46 2.67 -1.50 1.45
CA GLU A 46 2.40 -1.47 0.01
C GLU A 46 3.27 -2.50 -0.67
N CYS A 47 2.66 -3.55 -1.22
CA CYS A 47 3.38 -4.69 -1.78
C CYS A 47 3.34 -4.70 -3.30
N VAL A 48 4.40 -5.19 -3.91
CA VAL A 48 4.56 -5.32 -5.36
C VAL A 48 5.45 -6.49 -5.72
N ASP A 49 5.10 -7.19 -6.80
CA ASP A 49 5.94 -8.26 -7.34
C ASP A 49 7.06 -7.66 -8.17
N LEU A 50 8.29 -7.98 -7.83
CA LEU A 50 9.48 -7.54 -8.54
C LEU A 50 10.28 -8.75 -9.01
N VAL A 51 10.79 -8.67 -10.23
CA VAL A 51 11.74 -9.65 -10.75
C VAL A 51 13.14 -9.06 -10.72
N GLN A 52 14.13 -9.93 -10.70
CA GLN A 52 15.53 -9.52 -10.79
C GLN A 52 15.75 -8.64 -12.03
N GLY A 53 16.39 -7.51 -11.85
CA GLY A 53 16.61 -6.50 -12.90
C GLY A 53 15.62 -5.34 -12.87
N ASP A 54 14.48 -5.48 -12.22
CA ASP A 54 13.57 -4.37 -11.98
C ASP A 54 14.21 -3.31 -11.07
N ARG A 55 13.63 -2.11 -11.07
CA ARG A 55 13.98 -1.03 -10.15
C ARG A 55 12.72 -0.47 -9.55
N LEU A 56 12.74 -0.28 -8.24
CA LEU A 56 11.68 0.38 -7.49
C LEU A 56 12.20 1.74 -7.01
N ASP A 57 11.74 2.80 -7.64
CA ASP A 57 12.00 4.16 -7.18
C ASP A 57 11.00 4.50 -6.09
N TYR A 58 11.47 4.94 -4.94
CA TYR A 58 10.59 5.33 -3.84
C TYR A 58 11.08 6.62 -3.18
N ARG A 59 10.13 7.34 -2.64
CA ARG A 59 10.38 8.46 -1.73
C ARG A 59 9.18 8.68 -0.84
N PHE A 60 9.43 9.20 0.34
CA PHE A 60 8.38 9.58 1.26
C PHE A 60 8.83 10.72 2.17
N ALA A 61 7.84 11.39 2.74
CA ALA A 61 8.02 12.37 3.81
C ALA A 61 6.93 12.16 4.86
N SER A 62 7.31 12.29 6.12
CA SER A 62 6.44 12.13 7.28
C SER A 62 6.57 13.32 8.21
N ASN A 63 5.47 13.68 8.90
CA ASN A 63 5.50 14.73 9.91
C ASN A 63 6.16 14.29 11.22
N ASN A 64 6.22 12.99 11.48
CA ASN A 64 6.85 12.39 12.66
C ASN A 64 7.78 11.26 12.25
N PRO A 65 8.81 10.92 13.06
CA PRO A 65 9.68 9.81 12.76
C PRO A 65 8.94 8.49 12.63
N VAL A 66 9.32 7.71 11.63
CA VAL A 66 8.78 6.38 11.35
C VAL A 66 9.90 5.39 11.13
N LYS A 67 9.62 4.11 11.33
CA LYS A 67 10.45 3.04 10.80
C LYS A 67 10.01 2.76 9.37
N PHE A 68 10.92 2.86 8.42
CA PHE A 68 10.69 2.49 7.04
C PHE A 68 11.53 1.27 6.70
N PHE A 69 10.92 0.26 6.05
CA PHE A 69 11.65 -0.92 5.61
C PHE A 69 10.99 -1.52 4.36
N ILE A 70 11.83 -2.17 3.56
CA ILE A 70 11.39 -3.00 2.43
C ILE A 70 11.72 -4.44 2.81
N TYR A 71 10.73 -5.33 2.73
CA TYR A 71 10.93 -6.72 3.08
C TYR A 71 10.29 -7.68 2.08
N TYR A 72 10.75 -8.91 2.10
CA TYR A 72 10.11 -10.04 1.46
C TYR A 72 10.16 -11.25 2.38
N ARG A 73 9.35 -12.25 2.08
CA ARG A 73 9.33 -13.50 2.84
C ARG A 73 10.02 -14.59 2.04
N ASP A 74 10.94 -15.29 2.69
CA ASP A 74 11.59 -16.49 2.18
C ASP A 74 11.29 -17.63 3.14
N SER A 75 10.41 -18.54 2.71
CA SER A 75 9.84 -19.59 3.57
C SER A 75 9.19 -18.97 4.81
N ASN A 76 9.70 -19.22 6.00
CA ASN A 76 9.19 -18.68 7.26
C ASN A 76 9.98 -17.45 7.74
N MET A 77 10.94 -16.97 6.94
CA MET A 77 11.80 -15.86 7.31
C MET A 77 11.38 -14.57 6.63
N VAL A 78 11.46 -13.48 7.40
CA VAL A 78 11.33 -12.12 6.86
C VAL A 78 12.73 -11.60 6.60
N VAL A 79 12.99 -11.17 5.37
CA VAL A 79 14.26 -10.57 4.96
C VAL A 79 14.03 -9.09 4.65
N GLU A 80 14.76 -8.22 5.31
CA GLU A 80 14.65 -6.77 5.19
C GLU A 80 15.89 -6.19 4.49
N PRO A 81 15.91 -6.13 3.13
CA PRO A 81 17.06 -5.55 2.42
C PRO A 81 17.28 -4.07 2.70
N ILE A 82 16.24 -3.33 3.06
CA ILE A 82 16.32 -1.93 3.45
C ILE A 82 15.58 -1.75 4.77
N THR A 83 16.26 -1.11 5.73
CA THR A 83 15.68 -0.71 7.02
C THR A 83 16.18 0.67 7.40
N ARG A 84 15.26 1.57 7.76
CA ARG A 84 15.55 2.91 8.23
C ARG A 84 14.78 3.17 9.51
N GLU A 85 15.49 3.42 10.60
CA GLU A 85 14.88 3.69 11.91
C GLU A 85 14.77 5.19 12.15
N GLY A 86 13.60 5.64 12.66
CA GLY A 86 13.41 6.99 13.14
C GLY A 86 13.63 8.08 12.10
N VAL A 87 13.16 7.88 10.88
CA VAL A 87 13.33 8.82 9.78
C VAL A 87 12.05 9.58 9.47
N VAL A 88 12.16 10.82 9.04
CA VAL A 88 11.04 11.65 8.59
C VAL A 88 10.94 11.73 7.07
N GLU A 89 11.98 11.31 6.37
CA GLU A 89 12.02 11.25 4.92
C GLU A 89 13.09 10.28 4.45
N ASP A 90 12.89 9.70 3.30
CA ASP A 90 13.90 8.91 2.61
C ASP A 90 13.52 8.81 1.13
N ALA A 91 14.51 8.55 0.29
CA ALA A 91 14.34 8.32 -1.13
C ALA A 91 15.44 7.40 -1.63
N GLY A 92 15.12 6.56 -2.59
CA GLY A 92 16.11 5.67 -3.16
C GLY A 92 15.59 4.88 -4.35
N VAL A 93 16.49 4.06 -4.87
CA VAL A 93 16.21 3.09 -5.93
C VAL A 93 16.54 1.72 -5.37
N PHE A 94 15.52 0.89 -5.20
CA PHE A 94 15.70 -0.47 -4.75
C PHE A 94 15.84 -1.42 -5.94
N ALA A 95 16.90 -2.21 -5.94
CA ALA A 95 17.20 -3.23 -6.95
C ALA A 95 17.06 -4.62 -6.33
N PRO A 96 15.99 -5.37 -6.63
CA PRO A 96 15.82 -6.71 -6.07
C PRO A 96 16.90 -7.66 -6.60
N ARG A 97 17.49 -8.43 -5.69
CA ARG A 97 18.45 -9.49 -6.05
C ARG A 97 17.78 -10.80 -6.43
N ILE A 98 16.56 -11.00 -5.93
CA ILE A 98 15.76 -12.17 -6.24
C ILE A 98 14.36 -11.75 -6.66
N THR A 99 13.71 -12.59 -7.45
CA THR A 99 12.30 -12.42 -7.80
C THR A 99 11.44 -12.79 -6.61
N ALA A 100 10.66 -11.83 -6.11
CA ALA A 100 9.80 -12.03 -4.94
C ALA A 100 8.73 -10.94 -4.88
N ARG A 101 7.79 -11.10 -3.97
CA ARG A 101 6.86 -10.05 -3.57
C ARG A 101 7.52 -9.21 -2.47
N TYR A 102 7.76 -7.95 -2.77
CA TYR A 102 8.38 -7.00 -1.86
C TYR A 102 7.32 -6.05 -1.31
N CYS A 103 7.44 -5.73 -0.03
CA CYS A 103 6.54 -4.78 0.63
C CYS A 103 7.32 -3.59 1.16
N LEU A 104 6.87 -2.37 0.78
CA LEU A 104 7.30 -1.13 1.42
C LEU A 104 6.44 -0.95 2.66
N SER A 105 7.07 -0.68 3.79
CA SER A 105 6.38 -0.64 5.07
C SER A 105 6.80 0.58 5.88
N TRP A 106 5.82 1.23 6.48
CA TRP A 106 6.01 2.37 7.37
C TRP A 106 5.31 2.07 8.68
N GLU A 107 6.04 2.14 9.78
CA GLU A 107 5.52 1.94 11.12
C GLU A 107 5.63 3.23 11.91
N ALA A 108 4.49 3.72 12.42
CA ALA A 108 4.43 4.90 13.25
C ALA A 108 4.90 4.60 14.67
N ASN A 109 5.45 5.62 15.33
CA ASN A 109 5.73 5.59 16.77
C ASN A 109 4.51 6.06 17.58
N ALA A 110 4.73 6.39 18.86
CA ALA A 110 3.67 6.83 19.78
C ALA A 110 2.93 8.10 19.31
N ALA A 111 3.55 8.91 18.44
CA ALA A 111 2.96 10.16 17.93
C ALA A 111 2.06 9.93 16.71
N GLY A 112 2.03 8.71 16.15
CA GLY A 112 1.43 8.48 14.85
C GLY A 112 2.21 9.17 13.73
N ALA A 113 1.69 9.19 12.52
CA ALA A 113 2.35 9.85 11.40
C ALA A 113 1.40 10.15 10.25
N LEU A 114 1.60 11.30 9.62
CA LEU A 114 1.04 11.63 8.31
C LEU A 114 2.16 11.47 7.29
N ILE A 115 1.98 10.58 6.32
CA ILE A 115 3.02 10.21 5.37
C ILE A 115 2.51 10.44 3.96
N GLY A 116 3.29 11.20 3.16
CA GLY A 116 3.12 11.23 1.71
C GLY A 116 4.20 10.39 1.06
N TYR A 117 3.84 9.47 0.18
CA TYR A 117 4.83 8.64 -0.51
C TYR A 117 4.56 8.54 -2.00
N GLN A 118 5.62 8.23 -2.72
CA GLN A 118 5.60 7.94 -4.14
C GLN A 118 6.43 6.69 -4.40
N ALA A 119 5.89 5.79 -5.20
CA ALA A 119 6.57 4.58 -5.63
C ALA A 119 6.35 4.34 -7.13
N ASN A 120 7.41 3.97 -7.83
CA ASN A 120 7.37 3.67 -9.25
C ASN A 120 8.24 2.46 -9.57
N VAL A 121 7.67 1.51 -10.29
CA VAL A 121 8.40 0.32 -10.75
C VAL A 121 8.82 0.53 -12.19
N ARG A 122 10.13 0.43 -12.45
CA ARG A 122 10.71 0.36 -13.77
C ARG A 122 11.12 -1.07 -14.06
N ARG A 123 10.49 -1.68 -15.07
CA ARG A 123 10.81 -3.06 -15.45
C ARG A 123 12.19 -3.14 -16.10
N ALA A 124 12.84 -4.29 -15.94
CA ALA A 124 14.07 -4.58 -16.64
C ALA A 124 13.86 -4.49 -18.15
N ALA A 125 14.80 -3.87 -18.84
CA ALA A 125 14.83 -3.88 -20.31
C ALA A 125 15.05 -5.32 -20.79
N LYS A 126 14.25 -5.74 -21.76
CA LYS A 126 14.44 -7.03 -22.43
C LYS A 126 15.55 -6.93 -23.47
#